data_5e83bdb6b315dc446e56ce6634807c72
#
_entry.id   5e83bdb6b315dc446e56ce6634807c72
#
_cell.length_a   1.000
_cell.length_b   1.000
_cell.length_c   1.000
_cell.angle_alpha   90.00
_cell.angle_beta   90.00
_cell.angle_gamma   90.00
#
_symmetry.space_group_name_H-M   'P 1'
#
loop_
_entity.id
_entity.type
_entity.pdbx_description
1 polymer ?
#
loop_
_entity_poly.entity_id
_entity_poly.type
_entity_poly.pdbx_seq_one_letter_code
_entity_poly.pdbx_strand_id
1 'polypeptide(L)'
;MLSYLTSLLVAAALWQGPATKPRPAAAPAPPPVQAPAKPAPAAAIAWSASRPLTMADYLGRPGVGDRLASSTSSNINATAACRDFVFTGTVQATFDPNTSWFRDAKKASPALLRHEQLHFDITEVYARVMRQKLAVFSTKANCLKLQPAFNNLTKGVYAEWDREENRYDQDSNHGLNTARQEFWEKQTQQKLEALKAFAQ
;
A
#
# COMPACT_ATOMS: atom_id res chain seq x y z
N MET A 1 -56.16 84.45 -18.06
CA MET A 1 -56.45 83.30 -18.95
C MET A 1 -56.51 82.06 -18.10
N LEU A 2 -57.74 81.56 -17.85
CA LEU A 2 -58.00 80.34 -16.94
C LEU A 2 -57.79 79.11 -17.78
N SER A 3 -56.96 78.18 -17.24
CA SER A 3 -56.89 76.79 -17.71
C SER A 3 -57.46 75.88 -16.68
N TYR A 4 -58.49 75.14 -17.03
CA TYR A 4 -59.15 74.08 -16.18
C TYR A 4 -58.37 72.78 -16.28
N LEU A 5 -57.98 72.23 -15.11
CA LEU A 5 -57.45 70.92 -14.98
C LEU A 5 -58.60 69.97 -14.60
N THR A 6 -59.00 69.05 -15.48
CA THR A 6 -59.93 67.96 -15.24
C THR A 6 -59.20 66.74 -14.63
N SER A 7 -59.51 66.42 -13.42
CA SER A 7 -59.02 65.21 -12.78
C SER A 7 -59.86 63.98 -13.19
N LEU A 8 -59.23 63.04 -13.80
CA LEU A 8 -59.79 61.71 -14.06
C LEU A 8 -59.48 60.76 -12.91
N LEU A 9 -60.52 60.37 -12.17
CA LEU A 9 -60.47 59.32 -11.16
C LEU A 9 -60.60 57.97 -11.87
N VAL A 10 -59.51 57.20 -11.86
CA VAL A 10 -59.51 55.77 -12.30
C VAL A 10 -59.81 54.91 -11.10
N ALA A 11 -61.00 54.29 -11.09
CA ALA A 11 -61.36 53.28 -10.08
C ALA A 11 -60.68 51.94 -10.39
N ALA A 12 -59.70 51.55 -9.59
CA ALA A 12 -59.08 50.23 -9.65
C ALA A 12 -60.00 49.18 -9.00
N ALA A 13 -60.60 48.31 -9.79
CA ALA A 13 -61.33 47.17 -9.29
C ALA A 13 -60.36 46.10 -8.77
N LEU A 14 -60.34 45.89 -7.49
CA LEU A 14 -59.58 44.79 -6.87
C LEU A 14 -60.22 43.43 -7.17
N TRP A 15 -59.62 42.70 -8.06
CA TRP A 15 -60.05 41.33 -8.38
C TRP A 15 -59.48 40.40 -7.29
N GLN A 16 -60.34 39.90 -6.38
CA GLN A 16 -60.00 38.89 -5.40
C GLN A 16 -60.10 37.51 -6.05
N GLY A 17 -58.97 36.93 -6.43
CA GLY A 17 -58.90 35.57 -6.94
C GLY A 17 -59.32 34.54 -5.86
N PRO A 18 -59.77 33.34 -6.25
CA PRO A 18 -60.21 32.31 -5.29
C PRO A 18 -59.09 31.91 -4.35
N ALA A 19 -59.38 31.88 -3.06
CA ALA A 19 -58.46 31.46 -1.99
C ALA A 19 -58.00 30.02 -2.24
N THR A 20 -56.70 29.84 -2.54
CA THR A 20 -56.08 28.52 -2.63
C THR A 20 -55.96 27.91 -1.25
N LYS A 21 -56.52 26.71 -1.06
CA LYS A 21 -56.36 25.95 0.17
C LYS A 21 -54.88 25.70 0.43
N PRO A 22 -54.36 25.86 1.66
CA PRO A 22 -52.96 25.55 1.97
C PRO A 22 -52.68 24.08 1.68
N ARG A 23 -51.61 23.83 0.89
CA ARG A 23 -51.09 22.48 0.61
C ARG A 23 -50.56 21.91 1.93
N PRO A 24 -50.89 20.66 2.31
CA PRO A 24 -50.26 20.03 3.48
C PRO A 24 -48.76 20.04 3.36
N ALA A 25 -48.07 20.41 4.43
CA ALA A 25 -46.61 20.35 4.47
C ALA A 25 -46.14 18.91 4.21
N ALA A 26 -45.23 18.75 3.24
CA ALA A 26 -44.65 17.45 2.96
C ALA A 26 -43.90 16.96 4.23
N ALA A 27 -44.12 15.68 4.58
CA ALA A 27 -43.37 15.06 5.67
C ALA A 27 -41.86 15.15 5.42
N PRO A 28 -41.03 15.37 6.44
CA PRO A 28 -39.58 15.42 6.26
C PRO A 28 -39.10 14.10 5.66
N ALA A 29 -38.24 14.23 4.63
CA ALA A 29 -37.61 13.06 3.99
C ALA A 29 -36.80 12.26 5.03
N PRO A 30 -36.82 10.94 5.00
CA PRO A 30 -35.98 10.14 5.90
C PRO A 30 -34.52 10.48 5.68
N PRO A 31 -33.68 10.46 6.75
CA PRO A 31 -32.27 10.75 6.62
C PRO A 31 -31.62 9.77 5.62
N PRO A 32 -30.63 10.24 4.85
CA PRO A 32 -29.96 9.39 3.89
C PRO A 32 -29.33 8.19 4.61
N VAL A 33 -29.64 6.98 4.16
CA VAL A 33 -28.99 5.76 4.62
C VAL A 33 -27.53 5.85 4.21
N GLN A 34 -26.63 6.04 5.18
CA GLN A 34 -25.21 6.03 4.92
C GLN A 34 -24.81 4.63 4.45
N ALA A 35 -24.22 4.55 3.26
CA ALA A 35 -23.60 3.32 2.80
C ALA A 35 -22.55 2.86 3.83
N PRO A 36 -22.39 1.55 4.09
CA PRO A 36 -21.40 1.05 5.03
C PRO A 36 -20.01 1.55 4.61
N ALA A 37 -19.28 2.14 5.53
CA ALA A 37 -17.94 2.65 5.30
C ALA A 37 -17.06 1.49 4.79
N LYS A 38 -16.29 1.74 3.72
CA LYS A 38 -15.31 0.76 3.23
C LYS A 38 -14.34 0.43 4.38
N PRO A 39 -14.05 -0.86 4.66
CA PRO A 39 -13.08 -1.23 5.68
C PRO A 39 -11.75 -0.51 5.47
N ALA A 40 -11.11 -0.08 6.55
CA ALA A 40 -9.79 0.50 6.48
C ALA A 40 -8.79 -0.53 5.90
N PRO A 41 -7.79 -0.10 5.11
CA PRO A 41 -6.75 -1.00 4.60
C PRO A 41 -6.04 -1.72 5.77
N ALA A 42 -5.70 -2.99 5.58
CA ALA A 42 -4.90 -3.73 6.54
C ALA A 42 -3.50 -3.11 6.64
N ALA A 43 -2.92 -3.11 7.85
CA ALA A 43 -1.57 -2.63 8.05
C ALA A 43 -0.55 -3.58 7.39
N ALA A 44 0.59 -3.02 6.95
CA ALA A 44 1.69 -3.81 6.45
C ALA A 44 2.23 -4.75 7.54
N ILE A 45 2.64 -5.95 7.14
CA ILE A 45 3.15 -6.98 8.04
C ILE A 45 4.69 -6.94 7.99
N ALA A 46 5.32 -6.73 9.13
CA ALA A 46 6.77 -6.83 9.25
C ALA A 46 7.22 -8.30 9.15
N TRP A 47 8.36 -8.55 8.48
CA TRP A 47 8.92 -9.89 8.41
C TRP A 47 9.29 -10.41 9.81
N SER A 48 9.00 -11.68 10.06
CA SER A 48 9.41 -12.37 11.28
C SER A 48 9.57 -13.85 11.01
N ALA A 49 10.67 -14.45 11.51
CA ALA A 49 10.90 -15.88 11.41
C ALA A 49 9.85 -16.71 12.16
N SER A 50 9.19 -16.13 13.18
CA SER A 50 8.16 -16.81 13.98
C SER A 50 6.73 -16.62 13.41
N ARG A 51 6.57 -15.82 12.36
CA ARG A 51 5.26 -15.55 11.74
C ARG A 51 5.36 -15.66 10.21
N PRO A 52 5.33 -16.86 9.67
CA PRO A 52 5.21 -17.02 8.21
C PRO A 52 3.86 -16.48 7.72
N LEU A 53 3.81 -16.10 6.44
CA LEU A 53 2.58 -15.68 5.78
C LEU A 53 1.59 -16.86 5.67
N THR A 54 0.32 -16.52 5.69
CA THR A 54 -0.79 -17.44 5.44
C THR A 54 -1.63 -16.96 4.27
N MET A 55 -2.46 -17.83 3.70
CA MET A 55 -3.41 -17.44 2.64
C MET A 55 -4.34 -16.28 3.07
N ALA A 56 -4.63 -16.16 4.37
CA ALA A 56 -5.49 -15.11 4.92
C ALA A 56 -4.84 -13.73 4.93
N ASP A 57 -3.52 -13.65 4.76
CA ASP A 57 -2.81 -12.38 4.69
C ASP A 57 -2.94 -11.70 3.31
N TYR A 58 -3.36 -12.42 2.27
CA TYR A 58 -3.48 -11.94 0.90
C TYR A 58 -4.89 -11.39 0.64
N LEU A 59 -5.08 -10.09 0.79
CA LEU A 59 -6.38 -9.41 0.71
C LEU A 59 -6.61 -8.70 -0.62
N GLY A 60 -5.56 -8.57 -1.43
CA GLY A 60 -5.60 -7.90 -2.73
C GLY A 60 -6.34 -8.71 -3.80
N ARG A 61 -6.39 -8.15 -4.99
CA ARG A 61 -6.98 -8.78 -6.18
C ARG A 61 -6.09 -8.57 -7.38
N PRO A 62 -6.02 -9.53 -8.32
CA PRO A 62 -5.29 -9.35 -9.55
C PRO A 62 -5.85 -8.18 -10.37
N GLY A 63 -4.95 -7.46 -11.04
CA GLY A 63 -5.33 -6.42 -12.00
C GLY A 63 -6.02 -7.02 -13.24
N VAL A 64 -6.71 -6.16 -13.98
CA VAL A 64 -7.32 -6.55 -15.26
C VAL A 64 -6.20 -6.95 -16.23
N GLY A 65 -6.29 -8.17 -16.79
CA GLY A 65 -5.27 -8.70 -17.71
C GLY A 65 -4.08 -9.38 -17.06
N ASP A 66 -3.94 -9.35 -15.74
CA ASP A 66 -2.92 -10.11 -15.03
C ASP A 66 -3.11 -11.61 -15.26
N ARG A 67 -2.03 -12.37 -15.48
CA ARG A 67 -2.07 -13.81 -15.79
C ARG A 67 -1.44 -14.68 -14.71
N LEU A 68 -0.80 -14.09 -13.71
CA LEU A 68 -0.18 -14.82 -12.60
C LEU A 68 -1.23 -15.53 -11.75
N ALA A 69 -0.84 -16.57 -11.05
CA ALA A 69 -1.68 -17.30 -10.09
C ALA A 69 -1.75 -16.57 -8.74
N SER A 70 -0.69 -15.85 -8.39
CA SER A 70 -0.51 -15.11 -7.14
C SER A 70 0.49 -13.98 -7.34
N SER A 71 0.59 -13.11 -6.37
CA SER A 71 1.63 -12.08 -6.30
C SER A 71 1.86 -11.64 -4.87
N THR A 72 3.11 -11.62 -4.45
CA THR A 72 3.55 -11.05 -3.18
C THR A 72 4.09 -9.64 -3.37
N SER A 73 3.47 -8.69 -2.72
CA SER A 73 3.93 -7.30 -2.66
C SER A 73 4.70 -7.09 -1.36
N SER A 74 6.01 -7.14 -1.45
CA SER A 74 6.91 -6.86 -0.32
C SER A 74 7.74 -5.61 -0.58
N ASN A 75 8.30 -5.01 0.47
CA ASN A 75 9.11 -3.81 0.36
C ASN A 75 10.20 -3.76 1.44
N ILE A 76 11.30 -3.11 1.11
CA ILE A 76 12.35 -2.74 2.06
C ILE A 76 12.15 -1.27 2.43
N ASN A 77 11.54 -1.02 3.59
CA ASN A 77 11.36 0.34 4.09
C ASN A 77 12.63 0.81 4.79
N ALA A 78 13.34 1.74 4.16
CA ALA A 78 14.55 2.31 4.70
C ALA A 78 14.37 3.81 4.99
N THR A 79 14.73 4.23 6.20
CA THR A 79 14.72 5.64 6.59
C THR A 79 16.09 6.07 7.09
N ALA A 80 16.40 7.35 6.92
CA ALA A 80 17.61 7.97 7.47
C ALA A 80 17.29 9.38 7.93
N ALA A 81 17.81 9.75 9.09
CA ALA A 81 17.69 11.08 9.65
C ALA A 81 18.99 11.49 10.34
N CYS A 82 19.19 12.78 10.50
CA CYS A 82 20.20 13.34 11.41
C CYS A 82 19.50 14.25 12.41
N ARG A 83 19.79 14.02 13.69
CA ARG A 83 19.38 14.91 14.77
C ARG A 83 20.65 15.30 15.54
N ASP A 84 20.88 16.58 15.72
CA ASP A 84 22.06 17.12 16.42
C ASP A 84 23.37 16.53 15.85
N PHE A 85 23.45 16.42 14.50
CA PHE A 85 24.56 15.81 13.75
C PHE A 85 24.77 14.31 14.02
N VAL A 86 23.88 13.65 14.75
CA VAL A 86 23.90 12.21 14.95
C VAL A 86 23.01 11.52 13.91
N PHE A 87 23.59 10.60 13.15
CA PHE A 87 22.88 9.78 12.17
C PHE A 87 22.01 8.73 12.87
N THR A 88 20.80 8.57 12.40
CA THR A 88 19.91 7.45 12.72
C THR A 88 19.34 6.87 11.42
N GLY A 89 19.19 5.55 11.37
CA GLY A 89 18.58 4.88 10.23
C GLY A 89 17.86 3.61 10.66
N THR A 90 16.75 3.32 9.99
CA THR A 90 15.99 2.07 10.19
C THR A 90 15.76 1.39 8.85
N VAL A 91 15.71 0.07 8.86
CA VAL A 91 15.36 -0.74 7.67
C VAL A 91 14.47 -1.87 8.11
N GLN A 92 13.35 -2.06 7.44
CA GLN A 92 12.40 -3.12 7.72
C GLN A 92 11.88 -3.74 6.42
N ALA A 93 11.88 -5.08 6.34
CA ALA A 93 11.14 -5.80 5.32
C ALA A 93 9.67 -5.86 5.72
N THR A 94 8.78 -5.50 4.81
CA THR A 94 7.33 -5.52 5.02
C THR A 94 6.61 -6.18 3.86
N PHE A 95 5.49 -6.81 4.16
CA PHE A 95 4.54 -7.35 3.21
C PHE A 95 3.27 -6.49 3.23
N ASP A 96 2.71 -6.17 2.07
CA ASP A 96 1.46 -5.43 1.94
C ASP A 96 0.29 -6.38 1.65
N PRO A 97 -0.59 -6.64 2.63
CA PRO A 97 -1.77 -7.48 2.43
C PRO A 97 -2.72 -6.98 1.35
N ASN A 98 -2.83 -5.67 1.17
CA ASN A 98 -3.86 -5.06 0.33
C ASN A 98 -3.54 -5.16 -1.17
N THR A 99 -2.26 -5.29 -1.51
CA THR A 99 -1.76 -5.42 -2.88
C THR A 99 -1.26 -6.82 -3.22
N SER A 100 -1.08 -7.69 -2.22
CA SER A 100 -0.75 -9.10 -2.39
C SER A 100 -2.01 -9.94 -2.56
N TRP A 101 -1.98 -10.90 -3.49
CA TRP A 101 -3.19 -11.65 -3.85
C TRP A 101 -2.89 -13.06 -4.34
N PHE A 102 -3.87 -13.95 -4.15
CA PHE A 102 -4.04 -15.21 -4.87
C PHE A 102 -5.25 -15.07 -5.77
N ARG A 103 -5.14 -15.47 -7.05
CA ARG A 103 -6.25 -15.42 -8.01
C ARG A 103 -7.45 -16.26 -7.53
N ASP A 104 -7.17 -17.43 -6.99
CA ASP A 104 -8.16 -18.30 -6.36
C ASP A 104 -7.55 -18.91 -5.08
N ALA A 105 -7.70 -18.20 -3.97
CA ALA A 105 -7.15 -18.64 -2.68
C ALA A 105 -7.68 -20.01 -2.23
N LYS A 106 -8.87 -20.42 -2.68
CA LYS A 106 -9.45 -21.73 -2.34
C LYS A 106 -8.79 -22.89 -3.08
N LYS A 107 -8.19 -22.61 -4.24
CA LYS A 107 -7.49 -23.59 -5.07
C LYS A 107 -5.97 -23.47 -4.99
N ALA A 108 -5.45 -22.42 -4.33
CA ALA A 108 -4.04 -22.22 -4.17
C ALA A 108 -3.40 -23.39 -3.37
N SER A 109 -2.31 -23.93 -3.91
CA SER A 109 -1.61 -25.04 -3.26
C SER A 109 -0.70 -24.54 -2.15
N PRO A 110 -0.36 -25.38 -1.14
CA PRO A 110 0.69 -25.06 -0.18
C PRO A 110 2.05 -24.77 -0.83
N ALA A 111 2.35 -25.38 -1.97
CA ALA A 111 3.57 -25.11 -2.74
C ALA A 111 3.59 -23.68 -3.30
N LEU A 112 2.45 -23.18 -3.77
CA LEU A 112 2.34 -21.81 -4.24
C LEU A 112 2.50 -20.81 -3.07
N LEU A 113 1.94 -21.08 -1.90
CA LEU A 113 2.18 -20.24 -0.71
C LEU A 113 3.65 -20.24 -0.29
N ARG A 114 4.35 -21.40 -0.37
CA ARG A 114 5.80 -21.46 -0.11
C ARG A 114 6.59 -20.60 -1.09
N HIS A 115 6.20 -20.59 -2.35
CA HIS A 115 6.80 -19.72 -3.36
C HIS A 115 6.62 -18.25 -2.99
N GLU A 116 5.42 -17.83 -2.66
CA GLU A 116 5.12 -16.45 -2.27
C GLU A 116 5.81 -16.05 -0.94
N GLN A 117 5.91 -16.96 0.02
CA GLN A 117 6.67 -16.73 1.25
C GLN A 117 8.14 -16.45 0.95
N LEU A 118 8.73 -17.15 -0.01
CA LEU A 118 10.14 -17.00 -0.31
C LEU A 118 10.48 -15.62 -0.92
N HIS A 119 9.59 -14.99 -1.66
CA HIS A 119 9.71 -13.59 -2.05
C HIS A 119 9.87 -12.68 -0.81
N PHE A 120 9.06 -12.91 0.21
CA PHE A 120 9.17 -12.14 1.44
C PHE A 120 10.47 -12.42 2.22
N ASP A 121 10.94 -13.67 2.20
CA ASP A 121 12.20 -14.06 2.83
C ASP A 121 13.41 -13.46 2.08
N ILE A 122 13.38 -13.41 0.76
CA ILE A 122 14.39 -12.72 -0.07
C ILE A 122 14.40 -11.22 0.25
N THR A 123 13.24 -10.61 0.42
CA THR A 123 13.12 -9.20 0.84
C THR A 123 13.81 -8.97 2.19
N GLU A 124 13.66 -9.86 3.17
CA GLU A 124 14.36 -9.77 4.46
C GLU A 124 15.87 -9.97 4.31
N VAL A 125 16.33 -10.86 3.43
CA VAL A 125 17.78 -10.97 3.14
C VAL A 125 18.35 -9.61 2.74
N TYR A 126 17.70 -8.92 1.81
CA TYR A 126 18.16 -7.63 1.33
C TYR A 126 17.94 -6.48 2.34
N ALA A 127 16.93 -6.58 3.20
CA ALA A 127 16.79 -5.70 4.34
C ALA A 127 17.99 -5.84 5.31
N ARG A 128 18.46 -7.08 5.58
CA ARG A 128 19.68 -7.33 6.37
C ARG A 128 20.95 -6.82 5.68
N VAL A 129 21.09 -7.03 4.38
CA VAL A 129 22.19 -6.44 3.58
C VAL A 129 22.19 -4.92 3.71
N MET A 130 21.01 -4.29 3.64
CA MET A 130 20.90 -2.85 3.81
C MET A 130 21.26 -2.39 5.22
N ARG A 131 20.84 -3.11 6.27
CA ARG A 131 21.24 -2.82 7.66
C ARG A 131 22.75 -2.94 7.85
N GLN A 132 23.38 -3.97 7.27
CA GLN A 132 24.83 -4.14 7.27
C GLN A 132 25.54 -2.94 6.61
N LYS A 133 25.09 -2.55 5.43
CA LYS A 133 25.65 -1.38 4.71
C LYS A 133 25.40 -0.07 5.49
N LEU A 134 24.24 0.08 6.13
CA LEU A 134 23.92 1.23 6.98
C LEU A 134 24.81 1.29 8.24
N ALA A 135 25.14 0.17 8.85
CA ALA A 135 26.03 0.13 9.99
C ALA A 135 27.43 0.72 9.64
N VAL A 136 27.96 0.36 8.46
CA VAL A 136 29.21 0.96 7.95
C VAL A 136 29.03 2.42 7.55
N PHE A 137 27.90 2.74 6.91
CA PHE A 137 27.58 4.11 6.49
C PHE A 137 27.49 5.07 7.69
N SER A 138 26.87 4.64 8.79
CA SER A 138 26.67 5.45 9.99
C SER A 138 27.97 5.99 10.58
N THR A 139 29.07 5.24 10.49
CA THR A 139 30.39 5.64 11.02
C THR A 139 31.04 6.80 10.25
N LYS A 140 30.54 7.08 9.02
CA LYS A 140 31.09 8.08 8.10
C LYS A 140 30.03 9.07 7.63
N ALA A 141 28.83 9.00 8.18
CA ALA A 141 27.70 9.81 7.75
C ALA A 141 27.98 11.30 7.94
N ASN A 142 27.85 12.05 6.86
CA ASN A 142 27.88 13.51 6.88
C ASN A 142 26.45 14.03 6.79
N CYS A 143 25.94 14.56 7.88
CA CYS A 143 24.57 15.06 7.98
C CYS A 143 24.25 16.18 6.97
N LEU A 144 25.22 16.98 6.56
CA LEU A 144 25.03 18.03 5.55
C LEU A 144 24.86 17.47 4.13
N LYS A 145 25.33 16.23 3.88
CA LYS A 145 25.25 15.53 2.58
C LYS A 145 24.55 14.19 2.71
N LEU A 146 23.70 14.03 3.72
CA LEU A 146 23.08 12.76 4.07
C LEU A 146 22.28 12.19 2.89
N GLN A 147 21.35 12.96 2.35
CA GLN A 147 20.38 12.44 1.38
C GLN A 147 21.00 11.89 0.09
N PRO A 148 21.94 12.57 -0.60
CA PRO A 148 22.58 12.00 -1.79
C PRO A 148 23.33 10.69 -1.50
N ALA A 149 24.06 10.64 -0.38
CA ALA A 149 24.85 9.47 0.00
C ALA A 149 23.95 8.27 0.38
N PHE A 150 22.88 8.51 1.15
CA PHE A 150 21.88 7.51 1.50
C PHE A 150 21.14 6.99 0.27
N ASN A 151 20.71 7.87 -0.63
CA ASN A 151 20.07 7.46 -1.87
C ASN A 151 20.95 6.58 -2.74
N ASN A 152 22.23 6.87 -2.84
CA ASN A 152 23.18 6.04 -3.60
C ASN A 152 23.34 4.65 -2.98
N LEU A 153 23.41 4.57 -1.65
CA LEU A 153 23.49 3.30 -0.92
C LEU A 153 22.24 2.45 -1.16
N THR A 154 21.07 3.04 -0.93
CA THR A 154 19.79 2.32 -1.04
C THR A 154 19.49 1.90 -2.47
N LYS A 155 19.77 2.75 -3.47
CA LYS A 155 19.58 2.44 -4.90
C LYS A 155 20.34 1.17 -5.30
N GLY A 156 21.58 0.99 -4.81
CA GLY A 156 22.36 -0.21 -5.09
C GLY A 156 21.70 -1.49 -4.55
N VAL A 157 21.24 -1.43 -3.29
CA VAL A 157 20.59 -2.58 -2.65
C VAL A 157 19.24 -2.91 -3.31
N TYR A 158 18.44 -1.91 -3.62
CA TYR A 158 17.16 -2.13 -4.33
C TYR A 158 17.37 -2.78 -5.70
N ALA A 159 18.40 -2.34 -6.45
CA ALA A 159 18.68 -2.93 -7.75
C ALA A 159 19.21 -4.38 -7.65
N GLU A 160 19.91 -4.72 -6.57
CA GLU A 160 20.34 -6.10 -6.31
C GLU A 160 19.16 -6.98 -5.92
N TRP A 161 18.28 -6.48 -5.05
CA TRP A 161 17.04 -7.15 -4.63
C TRP A 161 16.12 -7.44 -5.83
N ASP A 162 15.80 -6.43 -6.64
CA ASP A 162 14.96 -6.59 -7.84
C ASP A 162 15.51 -7.66 -8.79
N ARG A 163 16.84 -7.69 -9.01
CA ARG A 163 17.44 -8.73 -9.84
C ARG A 163 17.34 -10.13 -9.24
N GLU A 164 17.45 -10.24 -7.91
CA GLU A 164 17.34 -11.53 -7.23
C GLU A 164 15.90 -12.06 -7.27
N GLU A 165 14.90 -11.20 -7.04
CA GLU A 165 13.47 -11.53 -7.16
C GLU A 165 13.13 -12.04 -8.57
N ASN A 166 13.54 -11.30 -9.60
CA ASN A 166 13.31 -11.69 -10.99
C ASN A 166 14.01 -13.01 -11.34
N ARG A 167 15.22 -13.24 -10.83
CA ARG A 167 15.94 -14.49 -11.03
C ARG A 167 15.25 -15.66 -10.35
N TYR A 168 14.78 -15.46 -9.14
CA TYR A 168 14.04 -16.46 -8.40
C TYR A 168 12.79 -16.91 -9.16
N ASP A 169 11.99 -15.98 -9.63
CA ASP A 169 10.79 -16.27 -10.42
C ASP A 169 11.12 -17.08 -11.68
N GLN A 170 12.12 -16.63 -12.43
CA GLN A 170 12.54 -17.32 -13.67
C GLN A 170 13.06 -18.72 -13.39
N ASP A 171 13.95 -18.89 -12.43
CA ASP A 171 14.58 -20.16 -12.09
C ASP A 171 13.57 -21.17 -11.54
N SER A 172 12.68 -20.72 -10.65
CA SER A 172 11.64 -21.56 -10.05
C SER A 172 10.45 -21.81 -10.99
N ASN A 173 10.40 -21.06 -12.12
CA ASN A 173 9.22 -21.02 -13.00
C ASN A 173 7.96 -20.71 -12.17
N HIS A 174 8.00 -19.63 -11.39
CA HIS A 174 6.92 -19.22 -10.45
C HIS A 174 6.49 -20.36 -9.51
N GLY A 175 7.46 -21.05 -8.93
CA GLY A 175 7.24 -22.16 -8.00
C GLY A 175 6.86 -23.50 -8.63
N LEU A 176 6.75 -23.58 -9.95
CA LEU A 176 6.39 -24.82 -10.65
C LEU A 176 7.58 -25.79 -10.79
N ASN A 177 8.82 -25.32 -10.69
CA ASN A 177 10.02 -26.14 -10.67
C ASN A 177 10.41 -26.47 -9.21
N THR A 178 9.95 -27.59 -8.70
CA THR A 178 10.17 -27.99 -7.30
C THR A 178 11.65 -28.05 -6.92
N ALA A 179 12.51 -28.60 -7.77
CA ALA A 179 13.94 -28.72 -7.46
C ALA A 179 14.63 -27.36 -7.36
N ARG A 180 14.23 -26.41 -8.22
CA ARG A 180 14.74 -25.02 -8.14
C ARG A 180 14.15 -24.27 -6.96
N GLN A 181 12.89 -24.49 -6.63
CA GLN A 181 12.25 -23.95 -5.44
C GLN A 181 13.03 -24.35 -4.18
N GLU A 182 13.29 -25.64 -3.99
CA GLU A 182 14.05 -26.16 -2.83
C GLU A 182 15.50 -25.61 -2.78
N PHE A 183 16.14 -25.48 -3.95
CA PHE A 183 17.46 -24.84 -4.04
C PHE A 183 17.44 -23.41 -3.52
N TRP A 184 16.45 -22.62 -3.96
CA TRP A 184 16.31 -21.21 -3.56
C TRP A 184 15.94 -21.05 -2.08
N GLU A 185 15.06 -21.90 -1.55
CA GLU A 185 14.74 -21.94 -0.11
C GLU A 185 15.99 -22.16 0.73
N LYS A 186 16.79 -23.18 0.37
CA LYS A 186 18.05 -23.47 1.07
C LYS A 186 19.04 -22.30 0.99
N GLN A 187 19.19 -21.71 -0.19
CA GLN A 187 20.09 -20.60 -0.41
C GLN A 187 19.66 -19.36 0.38
N THR A 188 18.38 -19.04 0.39
CA THR A 188 17.81 -17.91 1.14
C THR A 188 18.00 -18.11 2.65
N GLN A 189 17.74 -19.33 3.16
CA GLN A 189 17.96 -19.66 4.55
C GLN A 189 19.44 -19.50 4.95
N GLN A 190 20.39 -19.92 4.10
CA GLN A 190 21.82 -19.72 4.33
C GLN A 190 22.20 -18.25 4.39
N LYS A 191 21.61 -17.41 3.49
CA LYS A 191 21.84 -15.96 3.50
C LYS A 191 21.25 -15.31 4.77
N LEU A 192 20.05 -15.71 5.20
CA LEU A 192 19.44 -15.24 6.45
C LEU A 192 20.31 -15.58 7.66
N GLU A 193 20.85 -16.78 7.73
CA GLU A 193 21.74 -17.20 8.83
C GLU A 193 23.06 -16.44 8.79
N ALA A 194 23.70 -16.29 7.62
CA ALA A 194 24.93 -15.53 7.46
C ALA A 194 24.79 -14.05 7.87
N LEU A 195 23.60 -13.51 7.73
CA LEU A 195 23.24 -12.13 8.06
C LEU A 195 22.48 -11.99 9.39
N LYS A 196 22.52 -13.00 10.26
CA LYS A 196 21.77 -13.02 11.53
C LYS A 196 22.12 -11.87 12.49
N ALA A 197 23.35 -11.36 12.43
CA ALA A 197 23.76 -10.20 13.22
C ALA A 197 22.99 -8.91 12.87
N PHE A 198 22.30 -8.89 11.71
CA PHE A 198 21.50 -7.79 11.20
C PHE A 198 20.01 -8.11 11.19
N ALA A 199 19.57 -9.18 11.88
CA ALA A 199 18.15 -9.45 12.11
C ALA A 199 17.55 -8.39 13.07
N GLN A 200 16.21 -8.20 12.98
CA GLN A 200 15.41 -7.38 13.92
C GLN A 200 14.47 -8.27 14.70
#